data_bf94c200cfc8567764544817648c2de4
#
_entry.id   bf94c200cfc8567764544817648c2de4
#
_cell.length_a   1.000
_cell.length_b   1.000
_cell.length_c   1.000
_cell.angle_alpha   90.00
_cell.angle_beta   90.00
_cell.angle_gamma   90.00
#
_symmetry.space_group_name_H-M   'P 1'
#
loop_
_entity.id
_entity.type
_entity.pdbx_description
1 polymer ?
#
loop_
_entity_poly.entity_id
_entity_poly.type
_entity_poly.pdbx_seq_one_letter_code
_entity_poly.pdbx_strand_id
1 'polypeptide(L)'
;KTIIGLEAKKQLQKVGEGLPDVVIGCAGGGSNFAGISFPFMLDKINGAEIEIYPVEPASCPTLTRAPFAYDHGDLARMTPLLAMHSLGHGFIPPPIHAGGLRYHGMSPLVCHAVNQGLATPQSIHQLECYEAGVIFARTEGIIPAPETTHAIASVIREAHKAKEEGKEKVILFNMSGHGLMDLVGYDKYFQGELHDYELSDDEFAKY
;
A
#
# COMPACT_ATOMS: atom_id res chain seq x y z
N LYS A 1 -4.53 -6.60 -14.59
CA LYS A 1 -3.45 -5.80 -13.98
C LYS A 1 -2.26 -6.63 -13.50
N THR A 2 -2.42 -7.93 -13.30
CA THR A 2 -1.37 -8.87 -12.88
C THR A 2 -0.17 -8.99 -13.86
N ILE A 3 -0.26 -8.38 -15.04
CA ILE A 3 0.87 -8.31 -15.99
C ILE A 3 2.13 -7.73 -15.33
N ILE A 4 1.97 -6.76 -14.41
CA ILE A 4 3.08 -6.12 -13.69
C ILE A 4 3.85 -7.16 -12.87
N GLY A 5 3.17 -7.97 -12.07
CA GLY A 5 3.81 -9.03 -11.29
C GLY A 5 4.37 -10.16 -12.14
N LEU A 6 3.72 -10.48 -13.28
CA LEU A 6 4.24 -11.47 -14.24
C LEU A 6 5.52 -10.97 -14.91
N GLU A 7 5.59 -9.69 -15.26
CA GLU A 7 6.81 -9.07 -15.80
C GLU A 7 7.90 -8.99 -14.73
N ALA A 8 7.56 -8.58 -13.50
CA ALA A 8 8.51 -8.54 -12.40
C ALA A 8 9.20 -9.89 -12.15
N LYS A 9 8.48 -11.01 -12.22
CA LYS A 9 9.07 -12.36 -12.15
C LYS A 9 10.13 -12.58 -13.23
N LYS A 10 9.84 -12.19 -14.48
CA LYS A 10 10.79 -12.31 -15.58
C LYS A 10 11.99 -11.38 -15.42
N GLN A 11 11.77 -10.19 -14.86
CA GLN A 11 12.83 -9.23 -14.62
C GLN A 11 13.77 -9.71 -13.52
N LEU A 12 13.25 -10.26 -12.40
CA LEU A 12 14.06 -10.90 -11.37
C LEU A 12 14.93 -12.01 -11.93
N GLN A 13 14.35 -12.94 -12.72
CA GLN A 13 15.11 -14.00 -13.39
C GLN A 13 16.22 -13.44 -14.31
N LYS A 14 15.93 -12.34 -15.03
CA LYS A 14 16.88 -11.73 -15.95
C LYS A 14 18.09 -11.12 -15.23
N VAL A 15 17.92 -10.62 -14.01
CA VAL A 15 19.00 -10.08 -13.19
C VAL A 15 19.66 -11.13 -12.29
N GLY A 16 19.24 -12.40 -12.40
CA GLY A 16 19.84 -13.51 -11.66
C GLY A 16 19.23 -13.74 -10.28
N GLU A 17 18.14 -13.05 -9.96
CA GLU A 17 17.42 -13.22 -8.71
C GLU A 17 16.36 -14.32 -8.81
N GLY A 18 16.06 -14.94 -7.65
CA GLY A 18 14.96 -15.90 -7.49
C GLY A 18 13.62 -15.23 -7.22
N LEU A 19 12.78 -15.90 -6.43
CA LEU A 19 11.58 -15.28 -5.87
C LEU A 19 11.98 -14.27 -4.79
N PRO A 20 11.28 -13.14 -4.66
CA PRO A 20 11.55 -12.18 -3.60
C PRO A 20 11.14 -12.73 -2.23
N ASP A 21 11.84 -12.34 -1.18
CA ASP A 21 11.45 -12.62 0.21
C ASP A 21 10.25 -11.78 0.62
N VAL A 22 10.14 -10.56 0.08
CA VAL A 22 9.09 -9.61 0.43
C VAL A 22 8.54 -8.95 -0.82
N VAL A 23 7.19 -8.86 -0.94
CA VAL A 23 6.49 -8.12 -2.00
C VAL A 23 5.63 -7.03 -1.38
N ILE A 24 5.83 -5.78 -1.78
CA ILE A 24 5.16 -4.61 -1.22
C ILE A 24 4.44 -3.83 -2.32
N GLY A 25 3.22 -3.38 -2.03
CA GLY A 25 2.48 -2.48 -2.92
C GLY A 25 1.54 -1.57 -2.14
N CYS A 26 1.46 -0.29 -2.52
CA CYS A 26 0.47 0.60 -1.93
C CYS A 26 -0.95 0.18 -2.32
N ALA A 27 -1.87 0.31 -1.38
CA ALA A 27 -3.24 -0.14 -1.47
C ALA A 27 -4.24 0.97 -1.08
N GLY A 28 -4.90 1.54 -2.08
CA GLY A 28 -6.12 2.34 -1.90
C GLY A 28 -7.33 1.45 -2.15
N GLY A 29 -7.80 1.34 -3.41
CA GLY A 29 -8.79 0.34 -3.82
C GLY A 29 -8.22 -1.07 -4.06
N GLY A 30 -6.91 -1.27 -3.93
CA GLY A 30 -6.23 -2.57 -4.02
C GLY A 30 -5.65 -2.94 -5.38
N SER A 31 -5.89 -2.15 -6.41
CA SER A 31 -5.57 -2.47 -7.80
C SER A 31 -4.05 -2.52 -8.08
N ASN A 32 -3.30 -1.57 -7.56
CA ASN A 32 -1.84 -1.52 -7.65
C ASN A 32 -1.22 -2.70 -6.91
N PHE A 33 -1.61 -2.90 -5.65
CA PHE A 33 -1.15 -4.02 -4.83
C PHE A 33 -1.44 -5.38 -5.49
N ALA A 34 -2.69 -5.63 -5.93
CA ALA A 34 -3.05 -6.87 -6.61
C ALA A 34 -2.23 -7.10 -7.89
N GLY A 35 -1.93 -6.03 -8.63
CA GLY A 35 -1.16 -6.08 -9.87
C GLY A 35 0.24 -6.64 -9.69
N ILE A 36 0.95 -6.21 -8.65
CA ILE A 36 2.29 -6.71 -8.36
C ILE A 36 2.26 -8.03 -7.59
N SER A 37 1.34 -8.21 -6.63
CA SER A 37 1.44 -9.28 -5.64
C SER A 37 0.78 -10.61 -6.03
N PHE A 38 -0.33 -10.60 -6.78
CA PHE A 38 -1.10 -11.83 -7.04
C PHE A 38 -0.30 -12.93 -7.75
N PRO A 39 0.58 -12.64 -8.74
CA PRO A 39 1.44 -13.68 -9.30
C PRO A 39 2.37 -14.32 -8.26
N PHE A 40 2.85 -13.58 -7.26
CA PHE A 40 3.68 -14.09 -6.17
C PHE A 40 2.85 -14.77 -5.07
N MET A 41 1.59 -14.38 -4.88
CA MET A 41 0.67 -15.13 -4.01
C MET A 41 0.46 -16.55 -4.50
N LEU A 42 0.44 -16.77 -5.82
CA LEU A 42 0.36 -18.11 -6.37
C LEU A 42 1.58 -18.96 -5.99
N ASP A 43 2.78 -18.36 -5.99
CA ASP A 43 3.98 -19.08 -5.53
C ASP A 43 3.89 -19.38 -4.03
N LYS A 44 3.40 -18.41 -3.23
CA LYS A 44 3.17 -18.62 -1.80
C LYS A 44 2.19 -19.74 -1.51
N ILE A 45 1.08 -19.82 -2.25
CA ILE A 45 0.10 -20.91 -2.15
C ILE A 45 0.76 -22.26 -2.51
N ASN A 46 1.70 -22.26 -3.44
CA ASN A 46 2.47 -23.44 -3.85
C ASN A 46 3.66 -23.76 -2.92
N GLY A 47 3.79 -23.07 -1.79
CA GLY A 47 4.76 -23.37 -0.74
C GLY A 47 6.01 -22.47 -0.71
N ALA A 48 6.07 -21.41 -1.51
CA ALA A 48 7.17 -20.44 -1.39
C ALA A 48 7.01 -19.57 -0.12
N GLU A 49 8.11 -19.32 0.56
CA GLU A 49 8.15 -18.42 1.73
C GLU A 49 8.30 -16.97 1.26
N ILE A 50 7.17 -16.28 1.07
CA ILE A 50 7.12 -14.88 0.63
C ILE A 50 6.26 -14.08 1.61
N GLU A 51 6.79 -13.00 2.16
CA GLU A 51 6.00 -12.00 2.90
C GLU A 51 5.36 -11.03 1.91
N ILE A 52 4.07 -10.71 2.08
CA ILE A 52 3.33 -9.87 1.12
C ILE A 52 2.56 -8.79 1.90
N TYR A 53 2.88 -7.52 1.62
CA TYR A 53 2.36 -6.38 2.36
C TYR A 53 1.57 -5.40 1.47
N PRO A 54 0.22 -5.36 1.57
CA PRO A 54 -0.56 -4.21 1.14
C PRO A 54 -0.33 -3.07 2.13
N VAL A 55 0.06 -1.90 1.63
CA VAL A 55 0.34 -0.73 2.45
C VAL A 55 -0.68 0.35 2.19
N GLU A 56 -1.41 0.74 3.22
CA GLU A 56 -2.46 1.76 3.18
C GLU A 56 -2.12 2.98 4.03
N PRO A 57 -2.75 4.15 3.79
CA PRO A 57 -2.57 5.30 4.67
C PRO A 57 -3.26 5.07 6.03
N ALA A 58 -2.61 5.45 7.11
CA ALA A 58 -3.19 5.40 8.46
C ALA A 58 -4.49 6.23 8.59
N SER A 59 -4.69 7.20 7.70
CA SER A 59 -5.91 8.01 7.61
C SER A 59 -7.10 7.31 6.93
N CYS A 60 -6.85 6.21 6.20
CA CYS A 60 -7.87 5.40 5.52
C CYS A 60 -7.61 3.91 5.78
N PRO A 61 -7.71 3.45 7.05
CA PRO A 61 -7.24 2.13 7.47
C PRO A 61 -8.28 1.04 7.18
N THR A 62 -8.50 0.73 5.90
CA THR A 62 -9.51 -0.24 5.47
C THR A 62 -9.12 -1.67 5.86
N LEU A 63 -7.94 -2.13 5.47
CA LEU A 63 -7.48 -3.50 5.75
C LEU A 63 -7.04 -3.72 7.18
N THR A 64 -6.48 -2.68 7.83
CA THR A 64 -5.90 -2.80 9.17
C THR A 64 -6.94 -2.60 10.28
N ARG A 65 -8.00 -1.82 10.06
CA ARG A 65 -8.99 -1.49 11.11
C ARG A 65 -10.43 -1.72 10.73
N ALA A 66 -10.81 -1.59 9.43
CA ALA A 66 -12.21 -1.65 9.05
C ALA A 66 -12.80 -3.07 9.16
N PRO A 67 -14.08 -3.20 9.53
CA PRO A 67 -14.76 -4.48 9.54
C PRO A 67 -14.91 -5.04 8.12
N PHE A 68 -14.99 -6.37 8.00
CA PHE A 68 -15.36 -7.02 6.75
C PHE A 68 -16.89 -7.10 6.68
N ALA A 69 -17.48 -6.39 5.72
CA ALA A 69 -18.93 -6.26 5.58
C ALA A 69 -19.35 -6.12 4.11
N TYR A 70 -20.63 -6.22 3.84
CA TYR A 70 -21.20 -5.85 2.55
C TYR A 70 -21.40 -4.34 2.48
N ASP A 71 -20.81 -3.69 1.47
CA ASP A 71 -20.95 -2.26 1.26
C ASP A 71 -20.99 -1.93 -0.23
N HIS A 72 -21.39 -0.69 -0.56
CA HIS A 72 -21.37 -0.14 -1.91
C HIS A 72 -19.98 0.42 -2.24
N GLY A 73 -19.58 0.31 -3.51
CA GLY A 73 -18.33 0.89 -4.00
C GLY A 73 -18.38 2.42 -4.18
N ASP A 74 -19.56 3.04 -4.07
CA ASP A 74 -19.76 4.47 -4.27
C ASP A 74 -20.79 5.07 -3.31
N LEU A 75 -20.67 6.39 -3.07
CA LEU A 75 -21.55 7.15 -2.18
C LEU A 75 -23.02 7.13 -2.63
N ALA A 76 -23.27 7.11 -3.93
CA ALA A 76 -24.62 7.11 -4.51
C ALA A 76 -25.32 5.75 -4.45
N ARG A 77 -24.65 4.71 -4.01
CA ARG A 77 -25.14 3.33 -3.92
C ARG A 77 -25.59 2.75 -5.27
N MET A 78 -24.96 3.22 -6.35
CA MET A 78 -25.25 2.78 -7.72
C MET A 78 -24.52 1.47 -8.06
N THR A 79 -23.41 1.16 -7.36
CA THR A 79 -22.68 -0.09 -7.52
C THR A 79 -23.35 -1.23 -6.75
N PRO A 80 -23.13 -2.50 -7.17
CA PRO A 80 -23.55 -3.65 -6.40
C PRO A 80 -22.93 -3.65 -5.00
N LEU A 81 -23.62 -4.31 -4.06
CA LEU A 81 -23.05 -4.64 -2.74
C LEU A 81 -21.91 -5.65 -2.92
N LEU A 82 -20.76 -5.35 -2.35
CA LEU A 82 -19.56 -6.18 -2.38
C LEU A 82 -19.09 -6.48 -0.96
N ALA A 83 -18.69 -7.73 -0.71
CA ALA A 83 -18.05 -8.08 0.54
C ALA A 83 -16.62 -7.54 0.56
N MET A 84 -16.33 -6.61 1.47
CA MET A 84 -15.04 -5.93 1.56
C MET A 84 -14.74 -5.45 2.98
N HIS A 85 -13.48 -5.18 3.28
CA HIS A 85 -13.13 -4.32 4.41
C HIS A 85 -13.50 -2.89 4.06
N SER A 86 -14.41 -2.28 4.79
CA SER A 86 -14.97 -0.95 4.48
C SER A 86 -15.11 -0.07 5.71
N LEU A 87 -14.73 1.19 5.55
CA LEU A 87 -14.99 2.29 6.48
C LEU A 87 -16.43 2.85 6.34
N GLY A 88 -17.21 2.26 5.41
CA GLY A 88 -18.55 2.73 5.04
C GLY A 88 -18.54 3.63 3.80
N HIS A 89 -19.50 3.41 2.87
CA HIS A 89 -19.59 4.19 1.62
C HIS A 89 -19.82 5.69 1.86
N GLY A 90 -20.25 6.10 3.03
CA GLY A 90 -20.39 7.51 3.44
C GLY A 90 -19.12 8.12 4.04
N PHE A 91 -18.03 7.35 4.18
CA PHE A 91 -16.77 7.83 4.72
C PHE A 91 -16.15 8.92 3.84
N ILE A 92 -15.78 10.04 4.44
CA ILE A 92 -15.08 11.14 3.78
C ILE A 92 -13.61 11.09 4.19
N PRO A 93 -12.70 10.65 3.31
CA PRO A 93 -11.28 10.56 3.63
C PRO A 93 -10.68 11.93 3.98
N PRO A 94 -9.81 12.01 5.01
CA PRO A 94 -9.08 13.24 5.33
C PRO A 94 -8.26 13.76 4.13
N PRO A 95 -7.95 15.06 4.09
CA PRO A 95 -7.26 15.68 2.95
C PRO A 95 -5.74 15.43 2.98
N ILE A 96 -5.33 14.15 2.92
CA ILE A 96 -3.92 13.78 2.75
C ILE A 96 -3.46 13.96 1.30
N HIS A 97 -2.16 14.20 1.10
CA HIS A 97 -1.53 14.32 -0.22
C HIS A 97 -1.16 12.95 -0.83
N ALA A 98 -2.12 12.04 -0.84
CA ALA A 98 -2.05 10.74 -1.53
C ALA A 98 -3.46 10.41 -2.03
N GLY A 99 -3.95 11.22 -2.96
CA GLY A 99 -5.34 11.18 -3.45
C GLY A 99 -5.75 9.80 -3.97
N GLY A 100 -4.83 9.09 -4.62
CA GLY A 100 -5.04 7.74 -5.14
C GLY A 100 -5.20 6.64 -4.08
N LEU A 101 -4.96 6.94 -2.80
CA LEU A 101 -5.15 6.01 -1.68
C LEU A 101 -6.33 6.38 -0.76
N ARG A 102 -7.07 7.45 -1.08
CA ARG A 102 -8.21 7.93 -0.29
C ARG A 102 -9.49 7.17 -0.63
N TYR A 103 -9.56 5.91 -0.17
CA TYR A 103 -10.70 5.03 -0.40
C TYR A 103 -11.38 4.65 0.91
N HIS A 104 -12.70 4.40 0.84
CA HIS A 104 -13.48 3.91 1.98
C HIS A 104 -13.49 2.37 2.08
N GLY A 105 -13.18 1.66 0.99
CA GLY A 105 -13.27 0.22 0.91
C GLY A 105 -12.21 -0.39 0.01
N MET A 106 -11.91 -1.65 0.25
CA MET A 106 -10.87 -2.42 -0.45
C MET A 106 -11.48 -3.45 -1.40
N SER A 107 -10.78 -3.71 -2.50
CA SER A 107 -11.15 -4.77 -3.45
C SER A 107 -11.45 -6.10 -2.76
N PRO A 108 -12.59 -6.76 -3.08
CA PRO A 108 -12.97 -8.04 -2.48
C PRO A 108 -11.88 -9.13 -2.58
N LEU A 109 -11.17 -9.21 -3.69
CA LEU A 109 -10.10 -10.19 -3.86
C LEU A 109 -8.89 -9.90 -2.95
N VAL A 110 -8.56 -8.64 -2.72
CA VAL A 110 -7.50 -8.26 -1.77
C VAL A 110 -7.95 -8.56 -0.35
N CYS A 111 -9.18 -8.22 0.02
CA CYS A 111 -9.77 -8.58 1.31
C CYS A 111 -9.73 -10.09 1.56
N HIS A 112 -10.11 -10.87 0.54
CA HIS A 112 -10.06 -12.33 0.63
C HIS A 112 -8.63 -12.83 0.88
N ALA A 113 -7.65 -12.33 0.14
CA ALA A 113 -6.24 -12.70 0.32
C ALA A 113 -5.73 -12.39 1.74
N VAL A 114 -6.10 -11.23 2.29
CA VAL A 114 -5.76 -10.85 3.68
C VAL A 114 -6.45 -11.78 4.68
N ASN A 115 -7.76 -12.04 4.51
CA ASN A 115 -8.52 -12.91 5.40
C ASN A 115 -8.04 -14.37 5.37
N GLN A 116 -7.41 -14.81 4.28
CA GLN A 116 -6.78 -16.13 4.17
C GLN A 116 -5.32 -16.15 4.68
N GLY A 117 -4.81 -15.04 5.20
CA GLY A 117 -3.42 -14.95 5.69
C GLY A 117 -2.37 -14.96 4.58
N LEU A 118 -2.76 -14.75 3.32
CA LEU A 118 -1.83 -14.67 2.20
C LEU A 118 -1.05 -13.34 2.15
N ALA A 119 -1.63 -12.30 2.73
CA ALA A 119 -1.02 -10.98 2.84
C ALA A 119 -1.28 -10.37 4.23
N THR A 120 -0.33 -9.58 4.73
CA THR A 120 -0.41 -8.90 6.03
C THR A 120 -0.45 -7.39 5.78
N PRO A 121 -1.55 -6.70 6.08
CA PRO A 121 -1.68 -5.27 5.82
C PRO A 121 -0.82 -4.45 6.77
N GLN A 122 -0.32 -3.32 6.26
CA GLN A 122 0.39 -2.30 7.02
C GLN A 122 -0.28 -0.95 6.78
N SER A 123 -0.36 -0.11 7.80
CA SER A 123 -0.75 1.29 7.69
C SER A 123 0.41 2.21 8.04
N ILE A 124 0.57 3.30 7.30
CA ILE A 124 1.68 4.24 7.46
C ILE A 124 1.16 5.67 7.48
N HIS A 125 1.73 6.50 8.35
CA HIS A 125 1.40 7.91 8.49
C HIS A 125 2.01 8.76 7.38
N GLN A 126 1.35 9.88 7.05
CA GLN A 126 1.74 10.76 5.96
C GLN A 126 3.16 11.32 6.11
N LEU A 127 3.54 11.76 7.31
CA LEU A 127 4.87 12.34 7.54
C LEU A 127 5.99 11.33 7.29
N GLU A 128 5.84 10.11 7.77
CA GLU A 128 6.79 9.01 7.49
C GLU A 128 6.88 8.70 5.98
N CYS A 129 5.74 8.74 5.29
CA CYS A 129 5.72 8.54 3.84
C CYS A 129 6.52 9.62 3.11
N TYR A 130 6.36 10.89 3.46
CA TYR A 130 7.12 11.98 2.84
C TYR A 130 8.61 11.93 3.18
N GLU A 131 8.97 11.57 4.42
CA GLU A 131 10.36 11.31 4.81
C GLU A 131 10.98 10.23 3.92
N ALA A 132 10.31 9.09 3.78
CA ALA A 132 10.72 7.99 2.93
C ALA A 132 10.86 8.43 1.45
N GLY A 133 9.94 9.25 0.95
CA GLY A 133 9.99 9.82 -0.40
C GLY A 133 11.19 10.73 -0.62
N VAL A 134 11.54 11.55 0.37
CA VAL A 134 12.74 12.41 0.32
C VAL A 134 14.02 11.58 0.33
N ILE A 135 14.10 10.55 1.18
CA ILE A 135 15.24 9.62 1.21
C ILE A 135 15.39 8.97 -0.16
N PHE A 136 14.31 8.41 -0.72
CA PHE A 136 14.31 7.74 -2.01
C PHE A 136 14.74 8.68 -3.15
N ALA A 137 14.22 9.92 -3.17
CA ALA A 137 14.61 10.91 -4.17
C ALA A 137 16.09 11.25 -4.12
N ARG A 138 16.70 11.30 -2.94
CA ARG A 138 18.12 11.60 -2.75
C ARG A 138 19.04 10.43 -3.10
N THR A 139 18.58 9.20 -2.90
CA THR A 139 19.38 8.00 -3.16
C THR A 139 19.23 7.48 -4.58
N GLU A 140 18.01 7.50 -5.12
CA GLU A 140 17.67 6.91 -6.42
C GLU A 140 17.52 7.95 -7.55
N GLY A 141 17.48 9.25 -7.21
CA GLY A 141 17.31 10.32 -8.20
C GLY A 141 15.92 10.41 -8.80
N ILE A 142 14.92 9.77 -8.18
CA ILE A 142 13.52 9.74 -8.63
C ILE A 142 12.64 10.29 -7.53
N ILE A 143 11.84 11.32 -7.83
CA ILE A 143 10.82 11.83 -6.89
C ILE A 143 9.59 10.93 -6.99
N PRO A 144 9.23 10.15 -5.96
CA PRO A 144 8.09 9.27 -6.00
C PRO A 144 6.77 10.03 -5.81
N ALA A 145 5.68 9.50 -6.37
CA ALA A 145 4.34 9.98 -6.05
C ALA A 145 4.02 9.74 -4.56
N PRO A 146 3.20 10.59 -3.91
CA PRO A 146 2.81 10.42 -2.51
C PRO A 146 2.15 9.06 -2.21
N GLU A 147 1.49 8.46 -3.17
CA GLU A 147 0.97 7.09 -3.07
C GLU A 147 2.11 6.08 -2.94
N THR A 148 3.12 6.21 -3.80
CA THR A 148 4.26 5.28 -3.84
C THR A 148 5.12 5.36 -2.58
N THR A 149 5.18 6.54 -1.94
CA THR A 149 5.96 6.72 -0.70
C THR A 149 5.50 5.81 0.44
N HIS A 150 4.22 5.39 0.45
CA HIS A 150 3.71 4.40 1.41
C HIS A 150 4.42 3.04 1.23
N ALA A 151 4.57 2.59 -0.01
CA ALA A 151 5.32 1.36 -0.29
C ALA A 151 6.81 1.53 0.05
N ILE A 152 7.42 2.68 -0.26
CA ILE A 152 8.83 2.96 0.03
C ILE A 152 9.10 2.99 1.55
N ALA A 153 8.21 3.58 2.35
CA ALA A 153 8.32 3.57 3.80
C ALA A 153 8.31 2.14 4.37
N SER A 154 7.43 1.28 3.84
CA SER A 154 7.42 -0.15 4.18
C SER A 154 8.73 -0.85 3.76
N VAL A 155 9.27 -0.54 2.57
CA VAL A 155 10.59 -1.07 2.12
C VAL A 155 11.69 -0.69 3.11
N ILE A 156 11.74 0.57 3.55
CA ILE A 156 12.74 1.05 4.52
C ILE A 156 12.59 0.29 5.85
N ARG A 157 11.35 0.10 6.36
CA ARG A 157 11.11 -0.69 7.56
C ARG A 157 11.63 -2.12 7.43
N GLU A 158 11.33 -2.80 6.32
CA GLU A 158 11.78 -4.17 6.07
C GLU A 158 13.29 -4.27 5.86
N ALA A 159 13.92 -3.28 5.22
CA ALA A 159 15.37 -3.22 5.08
C ALA A 159 16.07 -3.05 6.44
N HIS A 160 15.53 -2.19 7.32
CA HIS A 160 16.04 -2.07 8.70
C HIS A 160 15.89 -3.37 9.47
N LYS A 161 14.74 -4.02 9.41
CA LYS A 161 14.50 -5.33 10.03
C LYS A 161 15.48 -6.38 9.54
N ALA A 162 15.70 -6.48 8.23
CA ALA A 162 16.67 -7.41 7.64
C ALA A 162 18.09 -7.14 8.15
N LYS A 163 18.49 -5.86 8.24
CA LYS A 163 19.78 -5.44 8.79
C LYS A 163 19.95 -5.84 10.27
N GLU A 164 18.92 -5.60 11.09
CA GLU A 164 18.92 -5.97 12.51
C GLU A 164 19.01 -7.48 12.72
N GLU A 165 18.32 -8.26 11.86
CA GLU A 165 18.36 -9.71 11.86
C GLU A 165 19.66 -10.29 11.24
N GLY A 166 20.49 -9.46 10.61
CA GLY A 166 21.68 -9.88 9.88
C GLY A 166 21.38 -10.79 8.68
N LYS A 167 20.22 -10.60 8.06
CA LYS A 167 19.75 -11.38 6.91
C LYS A 167 19.78 -10.55 5.63
N GLU A 168 20.23 -11.17 4.56
CA GLU A 168 20.04 -10.64 3.21
C GLU A 168 18.62 -10.96 2.73
N LYS A 169 17.91 -9.97 2.17
CA LYS A 169 16.54 -10.12 1.64
C LYS A 169 16.38 -9.41 0.31
N VAL A 170 15.69 -10.06 -0.61
CA VAL A 170 15.20 -9.46 -1.85
C VAL A 170 13.82 -8.86 -1.60
N ILE A 171 13.73 -7.53 -1.58
CA ILE A 171 12.49 -6.78 -1.35
C ILE A 171 12.01 -6.20 -2.68
N LEU A 172 10.89 -6.69 -3.18
CA LEU A 172 10.25 -6.21 -4.40
C LEU A 172 9.11 -5.25 -4.04
N PHE A 173 9.12 -4.05 -4.60
CA PHE A 173 7.99 -3.14 -4.48
C PHE A 173 7.59 -2.53 -5.83
N ASN A 174 6.36 -2.02 -5.92
CA ASN A 174 5.88 -1.37 -7.12
C ASN A 174 6.04 0.15 -7.02
N MET A 175 6.95 0.70 -7.84
CA MET A 175 7.10 2.14 -8.06
C MET A 175 5.95 2.62 -8.96
N SER A 176 4.78 2.90 -8.37
CA SER A 176 3.50 3.10 -9.07
C SER A 176 3.30 4.47 -9.71
N GLY A 177 4.16 5.44 -9.39
CA GLY A 177 4.07 6.79 -9.96
C GLY A 177 5.22 7.70 -9.54
N HIS A 178 5.47 8.73 -10.34
CA HIS A 178 6.41 9.81 -10.03
C HIS A 178 5.69 11.00 -9.40
N GLY A 179 6.41 11.79 -8.59
CA GLY A 179 5.89 12.94 -7.84
C GLY A 179 6.07 14.29 -8.53
N LEU A 180 6.39 14.33 -9.84
CA LEU A 180 6.64 15.61 -10.53
C LEU A 180 5.41 16.52 -10.57
N MET A 181 4.21 15.96 -10.45
CA MET A 181 2.94 16.70 -10.38
C MET A 181 2.53 17.00 -8.93
N ASP A 182 3.25 16.47 -7.93
CA ASP A 182 2.89 16.49 -6.51
C ASP A 182 3.88 17.30 -5.67
N LEU A 183 4.72 18.13 -6.30
CA LEU A 183 5.76 18.92 -5.64
C LEU A 183 5.21 19.85 -4.55
N VAL A 184 3.96 20.29 -4.67
CA VAL A 184 3.29 21.08 -3.62
C VAL A 184 3.19 20.30 -2.29
N GLY A 185 2.97 19.00 -2.34
CA GLY A 185 2.96 18.15 -1.14
C GLY A 185 4.35 18.09 -0.48
N TYR A 186 5.40 17.93 -1.29
CA TYR A 186 6.78 17.95 -0.79
C TYR A 186 7.18 19.31 -0.24
N ASP A 187 6.77 20.41 -0.89
CA ASP A 187 7.01 21.76 -0.39
C ASP A 187 6.37 21.97 0.98
N LYS A 188 5.11 21.60 1.15
CA LYS A 188 4.42 21.62 2.44
C LYS A 188 5.10 20.76 3.51
N TYR A 189 5.63 19.60 3.11
CA TYR A 189 6.39 18.75 4.02
C TYR A 189 7.64 19.49 4.55
N PHE A 190 8.42 20.11 3.66
CA PHE A 190 9.60 20.86 4.06
C PHE A 190 9.29 22.13 4.87
N GLN A 191 8.11 22.71 4.69
CA GLN A 191 7.64 23.84 5.47
C GLN A 191 7.04 23.44 6.84
N GLY A 192 6.89 22.13 7.10
CA GLY A 192 6.28 21.62 8.32
C GLY A 192 4.76 21.84 8.40
N GLU A 193 4.09 22.00 7.25
CA GLU A 193 2.66 22.24 7.15
C GLU A 193 1.83 20.95 7.05
N LEU A 194 2.47 19.80 6.80
CA LEU A 194 1.78 18.52 6.78
C LEU A 194 1.57 17.98 8.19
N HIS A 195 0.45 17.31 8.38
CA HIS A 195 0.08 16.67 9.64
C HIS A 195 -0.37 15.24 9.38
N ASP A 196 -0.13 14.37 10.34
CA ASP A 196 -0.70 13.04 10.34
C ASP A 196 -2.18 13.10 10.68
N TYR A 197 -2.95 12.26 10.01
CA TYR A 197 -4.37 12.05 10.28
C TYR A 197 -4.56 10.60 10.71
N GLU A 198 -5.16 10.41 11.84
CA GLU A 198 -5.58 9.12 12.34
C GLU A 198 -7.05 9.21 12.77
N LEU A 199 -7.85 8.21 12.36
CA LEU A 199 -9.23 8.13 12.78
C LEU A 199 -9.28 7.75 14.27
N SER A 200 -9.89 8.61 15.09
CA SER A 200 -10.23 8.26 16.47
C SER A 200 -11.27 7.13 16.49
N ASP A 201 -11.36 6.40 17.60
CA ASP A 201 -12.36 5.34 17.73
C ASP A 201 -13.79 5.87 17.65
N ASP A 202 -14.02 7.10 18.13
CA ASP A 202 -15.30 7.79 18.04
C ASP A 202 -15.68 8.18 16.60
N GLU A 203 -14.70 8.55 15.78
CA GLU A 203 -14.91 8.82 14.36
C GLU A 203 -15.14 7.53 13.60
N PHE A 204 -14.39 6.49 13.93
CA PHE A 204 -14.53 5.17 13.33
C PHE A 204 -15.91 4.56 13.59
N ALA A 205 -16.47 4.75 14.79
CA ALA A 205 -17.79 4.25 15.16
C ALA A 205 -18.98 4.93 14.44
N LYS A 206 -18.72 6.01 13.68
CA LYS A 206 -19.77 6.70 12.90
C LYS A 206 -20.05 6.05 11.54
N TYR A 207 -19.20 5.18 11.08
CA TYR A 207 -19.23 4.54 9.77
C TYR A 207 -19.43 3.04 9.91
#